data_e80123d64e2fb14b58c5c5baf2034bf9
#
_entry.id   e80123d64e2fb14b58c5c5baf2034bf9
#
_cell.length_a   1.000
_cell.length_b   1.000
_cell.length_c   1.000
_cell.angle_alpha   90.00
_cell.angle_beta   90.00
_cell.angle_gamma   90.00
#
_symmetry.space_group_name_H-M   'P 1'
#
loop_
_entity.id
_entity.type
_entity.pdbx_description
1 polymer ?
#
loop_
_entity_poly.entity_id
_entity_poly.type
_entity_poly.pdbx_seq_one_letter_code
_entity_poly.pdbx_strand_id
1 'polypeptide(L)'
;MEPLINGPGFVEALTDWVEATKYVPPGGINFGLGDEINSFGGGQTLFSFSWDDAFVAAMQDDSPIKNKVGAAPLPGSDRVWNRSSGAWENEYNQAPYIVWGWTAAVAKASKNQDVAFDYLCFFANDANHQADIAIGRFGVNPFKKSDFVPELYVERQGWDPEIAKQYADTLMEMEEGSTNRVFPLRVPGVFQFNSAIATATSKALAGQLSPQEALDEAAADWKKIVKRIGADTIREAYAVGVALEDNL
;
A
#
# COMPACT_ATOMS: atom_id res chain seq x y z
N MET A 1 26.44 4.85 3.91
CA MET A 1 24.95 4.78 3.98
C MET A 1 24.60 3.71 4.99
N GLU A 2 23.85 4.08 6.03
CA GLU A 2 23.44 3.17 7.10
C GLU A 2 21.94 2.93 7.01
N PRO A 3 21.48 1.67 7.09
CA PRO A 3 20.05 1.35 7.19
C PRO A 3 19.46 1.93 8.48
N LEU A 4 18.19 2.34 8.41
CA LEU A 4 17.47 2.92 9.55
C LEU A 4 16.34 2.01 10.03
N ILE A 5 16.11 0.90 9.34
CA ILE A 5 14.99 -0.01 9.54
C ILE A 5 14.99 -0.74 10.89
N ASN A 6 16.10 -0.73 11.61
CA ASN A 6 16.24 -1.30 12.95
C ASN A 6 16.25 -0.24 14.06
N GLY A 7 15.84 0.99 13.74
CA GLY A 7 15.66 2.05 14.71
C GLY A 7 14.36 1.92 15.52
N PRO A 8 14.25 2.62 16.66
CA PRO A 8 13.15 2.43 17.61
C PRO A 8 11.74 2.54 17.01
N GLY A 9 11.50 3.46 16.07
CA GLY A 9 10.21 3.61 15.42
C GLY A 9 9.80 2.39 14.60
N PHE A 10 10.74 1.79 13.85
CA PHE A 10 10.46 0.58 13.07
C PHE A 10 10.31 -0.67 13.96
N VAL A 11 11.09 -0.74 15.05
CA VAL A 11 10.98 -1.83 16.02
C VAL A 11 9.62 -1.79 16.71
N GLU A 12 9.14 -0.61 17.08
CA GLU A 12 7.80 -0.46 17.67
C GLU A 12 6.71 -0.84 16.67
N ALA A 13 6.78 -0.34 15.45
CA ALA A 13 5.80 -0.69 14.40
C ALA A 13 5.73 -2.20 14.13
N LEU A 14 6.89 -2.89 14.11
CA LEU A 14 6.90 -4.35 13.96
C LEU A 14 6.39 -5.06 15.22
N THR A 15 6.62 -4.49 16.40
CA THR A 15 6.09 -5.02 17.66
C THR A 15 4.56 -4.95 17.67
N ASP A 16 3.99 -3.81 17.29
CA ASP A 16 2.54 -3.63 17.17
C ASP A 16 1.95 -4.59 16.14
N TRP A 17 2.64 -4.80 15.01
CA TRP A 17 2.19 -5.77 14.01
C TRP A 17 2.21 -7.21 14.55
N VAL A 18 3.27 -7.61 15.25
CA VAL A 18 3.33 -8.92 15.92
C VAL A 18 2.18 -9.08 16.93
N GLU A 19 1.90 -8.06 17.72
CA GLU A 19 0.77 -8.06 18.65
C GLU A 19 -0.58 -8.19 17.92
N ALA A 20 -0.74 -7.51 16.79
CA ALA A 20 -1.96 -7.56 15.98
C ALA A 20 -2.24 -8.96 15.40
N THR A 21 -1.23 -9.82 15.27
CA THR A 21 -1.44 -11.21 14.79
C THR A 21 -2.37 -12.04 15.67
N LYS A 22 -2.59 -11.62 16.90
CA LYS A 22 -3.56 -12.26 17.83
C LYS A 22 -5.01 -12.09 17.38
N TYR A 23 -5.28 -11.13 16.52
CA TYR A 23 -6.62 -10.74 16.07
C TYR A 23 -6.91 -11.11 14.61
N VAL A 24 -5.94 -11.72 13.91
CA VAL A 24 -6.17 -12.18 12.54
C VAL A 24 -6.93 -13.51 12.52
N PRO A 25 -7.66 -13.83 11.45
CA PRO A 25 -8.33 -15.11 11.30
C PRO A 25 -7.36 -16.29 11.37
N PRO A 26 -7.83 -17.51 11.67
CA PRO A 26 -6.98 -18.70 11.62
C PRO A 26 -6.27 -18.82 10.27
N GLY A 27 -4.95 -18.94 10.30
CA GLY A 27 -4.11 -18.96 9.10
C GLY A 27 -3.79 -17.60 8.49
N GLY A 28 -4.31 -16.50 9.03
CA GLY A 28 -4.16 -15.13 8.50
C GLY A 28 -2.72 -14.66 8.34
N ILE A 29 -1.80 -15.20 9.15
CA ILE A 29 -0.35 -14.91 8.99
C ILE A 29 0.21 -15.36 7.62
N ASN A 30 -0.46 -16.29 6.94
CA ASN A 30 -0.06 -16.80 5.62
C ASN A 30 -0.93 -16.25 4.49
N PHE A 31 -1.84 -15.31 4.78
CA PHE A 31 -2.70 -14.72 3.77
C PHE A 31 -1.89 -13.92 2.75
N GLY A 32 -2.18 -14.12 1.47
CA GLY A 32 -1.87 -13.18 0.41
C GLY A 32 -2.98 -12.14 0.27
N LEU A 33 -2.78 -11.19 -0.64
CA LEU A 33 -3.74 -10.10 -0.89
C LEU A 33 -5.17 -10.61 -1.18
N GLY A 34 -5.29 -11.64 -2.01
CA GLY A 34 -6.60 -12.22 -2.34
C GLY A 34 -7.30 -12.88 -1.15
N ASP A 35 -6.55 -13.51 -0.26
CA ASP A 35 -7.09 -14.14 0.94
C ASP A 35 -7.60 -13.09 1.92
N GLU A 36 -6.88 -11.99 2.07
CA GLU A 36 -7.25 -10.86 2.92
C GLU A 36 -8.54 -10.21 2.41
N ILE A 37 -8.61 -9.85 1.13
CA ILE A 37 -9.79 -9.28 0.47
C ILE A 37 -11.02 -10.19 0.63
N ASN A 38 -10.85 -11.50 0.37
CA ASN A 38 -11.93 -12.47 0.50
C ASN A 38 -12.38 -12.66 1.96
N SER A 39 -11.45 -12.61 2.92
CA SER A 39 -11.76 -12.72 4.34
C SER A 39 -12.61 -11.55 4.82
N PHE A 40 -12.24 -10.33 4.43
CA PHE A 40 -13.03 -9.14 4.75
C PHE A 40 -14.37 -9.13 4.00
N GLY A 41 -14.35 -9.31 2.67
CA GLY A 41 -15.56 -9.35 1.84
C GLY A 41 -16.54 -10.45 2.24
N GLY A 42 -16.05 -11.56 2.81
CA GLY A 42 -16.83 -12.64 3.40
C GLY A 42 -17.32 -12.37 4.83
N GLY A 43 -17.00 -11.22 5.42
CA GLY A 43 -17.43 -10.83 6.75
C GLY A 43 -16.74 -11.59 7.90
N GLN A 44 -15.56 -12.15 7.67
CA GLN A 44 -14.81 -12.88 8.68
C GLN A 44 -14.01 -11.96 9.62
N THR A 45 -13.73 -10.73 9.18
CA THR A 45 -12.99 -9.74 9.95
C THR A 45 -13.79 -8.46 10.11
N LEU A 46 -13.62 -7.79 11.24
CA LEU A 46 -14.28 -6.51 11.53
C LEU A 46 -13.59 -5.33 10.82
N PHE A 47 -12.26 -5.41 10.68
CA PHE A 47 -11.43 -4.41 10.04
C PHE A 47 -10.55 -5.05 8.97
N SER A 48 -10.22 -4.28 7.94
CA SER A 48 -9.20 -4.56 6.95
C SER A 48 -8.36 -3.32 6.72
N PHE A 49 -7.04 -3.46 6.76
CA PHE A 49 -6.08 -2.43 6.38
C PHE A 49 -5.53 -2.83 5.01
N SER A 50 -6.23 -2.41 3.98
CA SER A 50 -5.97 -2.89 2.62
C SER A 50 -6.13 -1.77 1.61
N TRP A 51 -6.05 -2.14 0.36
CA TRP A 51 -6.49 -1.29 -0.73
C TRP A 51 -8.01 -1.29 -0.82
N ASP A 52 -8.54 -0.33 -1.53
CA ASP A 52 -9.98 -0.17 -1.73
C ASP A 52 -10.66 -1.34 -2.45
N ASP A 53 -9.89 -2.24 -3.10
CA ASP A 53 -10.37 -3.55 -3.57
C ASP A 53 -11.11 -4.34 -2.49
N ALA A 54 -10.66 -4.29 -1.24
CA ALA A 54 -11.33 -4.96 -0.12
C ALA A 54 -12.70 -4.36 0.16
N PHE A 55 -12.84 -3.03 0.06
CA PHE A 55 -14.12 -2.35 0.20
C PHE A 55 -15.08 -2.74 -0.94
N VAL A 56 -14.58 -2.69 -2.19
CA VAL A 56 -15.39 -3.09 -3.35
C VAL A 56 -15.80 -4.55 -3.29
N ALA A 57 -14.94 -5.45 -2.81
CA ALA A 57 -15.28 -6.86 -2.57
C ALA A 57 -16.38 -7.01 -1.51
N ALA A 58 -16.33 -6.22 -0.42
CA ALA A 58 -17.36 -6.22 0.61
C ALA A 58 -18.72 -5.69 0.12
N MET A 59 -18.70 -4.91 -0.95
CA MET A 59 -19.92 -4.32 -1.56
C MET A 59 -20.50 -5.13 -2.71
N GLN A 60 -19.97 -6.31 -3.04
CA GLN A 60 -20.55 -7.20 -4.06
C GLN A 60 -21.87 -7.81 -3.63
N ASP A 61 -22.71 -8.20 -4.59
CA ASP A 61 -24.07 -8.74 -4.34
C ASP A 61 -24.08 -10.02 -3.49
N ASP A 62 -23.02 -10.83 -3.60
CA ASP A 62 -22.84 -12.08 -2.88
C ASP A 62 -22.17 -11.89 -1.49
N SER A 63 -21.79 -10.65 -1.13
CA SER A 63 -21.19 -10.37 0.17
C SER A 63 -22.28 -10.30 1.28
N PRO A 64 -22.09 -10.99 2.41
CA PRO A 64 -23.00 -10.91 3.55
C PRO A 64 -22.97 -9.56 4.28
N ILE A 65 -21.98 -8.73 3.97
CA ILE A 65 -21.75 -7.42 4.58
C ILE A 65 -21.99 -6.26 3.61
N LYS A 66 -22.55 -6.52 2.42
CA LYS A 66 -22.93 -5.46 1.48
C LYS A 66 -23.78 -4.39 2.19
N ASN A 67 -23.45 -3.12 1.96
CA ASN A 67 -24.09 -1.97 2.59
C ASN A 67 -24.03 -1.96 4.14
N LYS A 68 -23.03 -2.61 4.72
CA LYS A 68 -22.78 -2.62 6.18
C LYS A 68 -21.34 -2.25 6.54
N VAL A 69 -20.58 -1.79 5.57
CA VAL A 69 -19.17 -1.42 5.74
C VAL A 69 -18.98 0.08 5.60
N GLY A 70 -17.92 0.60 6.18
CA GLY A 70 -17.51 1.99 6.02
C GLY A 70 -16.03 2.08 5.69
N ALA A 71 -15.63 3.19 5.09
CA ALA A 71 -14.25 3.53 4.84
C ALA A 71 -13.81 4.65 5.79
N ALA A 72 -12.55 4.63 6.19
CA ALA A 72 -11.92 5.70 6.97
C ALA A 72 -10.43 5.80 6.62
N PRO A 73 -9.81 6.97 6.77
CA PRO A 73 -8.36 7.09 6.68
C PRO A 73 -7.66 6.16 7.66
N LEU A 74 -6.49 5.67 7.28
CA LEU A 74 -5.69 4.83 8.16
C LEU A 74 -5.33 5.60 9.44
N PRO A 75 -5.48 4.99 10.62
CA PRO A 75 -5.08 5.61 11.88
C PRO A 75 -3.57 5.80 11.92
N GLY A 76 -3.15 6.89 12.54
CA GLY A 76 -1.75 7.18 12.79
C GLY A 76 -1.29 6.71 14.17
N SER A 77 -0.12 7.19 14.58
CA SER A 77 0.45 6.98 15.92
C SER A 77 0.38 8.28 16.74
N ASP A 78 0.15 8.16 18.05
CA ASP A 78 0.15 9.31 18.97
C ASP A 78 1.55 9.81 19.30
N ARG A 79 2.59 9.13 18.80
CA ARG A 79 3.98 9.51 19.04
C ARG A 79 4.88 9.18 17.87
N VAL A 80 5.97 9.91 17.75
CA VAL A 80 6.99 9.73 16.71
C VAL A 80 8.38 9.66 17.34
N TRP A 81 9.24 8.82 16.78
CA TRP A 81 10.65 8.78 17.14
C TRP A 81 11.42 9.89 16.44
N ASN A 82 11.84 10.89 17.19
CA ASN A 82 12.71 11.93 16.65
C ASN A 82 14.18 11.48 16.69
N ARG A 83 14.76 11.27 15.51
CA ARG A 83 16.14 10.84 15.38
C ARG A 83 17.16 11.91 15.80
N SER A 84 16.80 13.18 15.68
CA SER A 84 17.72 14.28 16.04
C SER A 84 17.86 14.45 17.54
N SER A 85 16.77 14.31 18.28
CA SER A 85 16.78 14.35 19.75
C SER A 85 17.09 12.98 20.38
N GLY A 86 16.93 11.87 19.63
CA GLY A 86 17.05 10.52 20.14
C GLY A 86 15.96 10.17 21.16
N ALA A 87 14.77 10.74 21.02
CA ALA A 87 13.67 10.58 21.95
C ALA A 87 12.32 10.40 21.25
N TRP A 88 11.36 9.83 21.97
CA TRP A 88 9.96 9.81 21.58
C TRP A 88 9.33 11.17 21.86
N GLU A 89 8.58 11.67 20.88
CA GLU A 89 7.82 12.92 20.97
C GLU A 89 6.33 12.61 20.85
N ASN A 90 5.52 13.23 21.73
CA ASN A 90 4.06 13.09 21.70
C ASN A 90 3.50 14.02 20.62
N GLU A 91 3.54 13.56 19.41
CA GLU A 91 3.01 14.23 18.24
C GLU A 91 2.25 13.21 17.40
N TYR A 92 1.02 13.56 17.00
CA TYR A 92 0.25 12.67 16.14
C TYR A 92 0.92 12.54 14.77
N ASN A 93 1.30 11.32 14.44
CA ASN A 93 1.91 10.97 13.16
C ASN A 93 0.89 10.21 12.33
N GLN A 94 0.25 10.91 11.41
CA GLN A 94 -0.71 10.29 10.49
C GLN A 94 -0.04 9.18 9.67
N ALA A 95 -0.75 8.07 9.48
CA ALA A 95 -0.30 7.02 8.59
C ALA A 95 -0.04 7.57 7.19
N PRO A 96 1.08 7.20 6.56
CA PRO A 96 1.40 7.73 5.25
C PRO A 96 0.46 7.15 4.18
N TYR A 97 0.11 7.98 3.21
CA TYR A 97 -0.47 7.50 1.96
C TYR A 97 0.63 6.95 1.06
N ILE A 98 0.49 5.70 0.64
CA ILE A 98 1.46 5.06 -0.26
C ILE A 98 1.03 5.36 -1.70
N VAL A 99 1.78 6.24 -2.35
CA VAL A 99 1.57 6.54 -3.77
C VAL A 99 2.14 5.41 -4.61
N TRP A 100 1.28 4.49 -5.01
CA TRP A 100 1.65 3.34 -5.82
C TRP A 100 0.56 2.99 -6.82
N GLY A 101 0.91 2.29 -7.90
CA GLY A 101 -0.03 1.89 -8.92
C GLY A 101 0.61 1.09 -10.04
N TRP A 102 -0.20 0.71 -10.98
CA TRP A 102 0.19 -0.03 -12.17
C TRP A 102 0.28 0.88 -13.38
N THR A 103 1.25 0.63 -14.22
CA THR A 103 1.43 1.36 -15.48
C THR A 103 1.47 0.35 -16.62
N ALA A 104 0.63 0.55 -17.62
CA ALA A 104 0.70 -0.19 -18.86
C ALA A 104 1.65 0.49 -19.85
N ALA A 105 2.44 -0.28 -20.58
CA ALA A 105 3.37 0.24 -21.58
C ALA A 105 3.41 -0.67 -22.81
N VAL A 106 3.64 -0.08 -23.96
CA VAL A 106 3.90 -0.82 -25.20
C VAL A 106 5.40 -1.06 -25.33
N ALA A 107 5.81 -2.32 -25.43
CA ALA A 107 7.21 -2.68 -25.59
C ALA A 107 7.77 -2.13 -26.91
N LYS A 108 8.95 -1.49 -26.88
CA LYS A 108 9.62 -0.94 -28.06
C LYS A 108 9.88 -2.02 -29.15
N ALA A 109 10.10 -3.26 -28.73
CA ALA A 109 10.34 -4.37 -29.63
C ALA A 109 9.07 -5.00 -30.23
N SER A 110 7.88 -4.54 -29.83
CA SER A 110 6.61 -5.02 -30.38
C SER A 110 6.53 -4.70 -31.89
N LYS A 111 6.05 -5.65 -32.67
CA LYS A 111 5.76 -5.45 -34.09
C LYS A 111 4.34 -4.93 -34.36
N ASN A 112 3.53 -4.81 -33.28
CA ASN A 112 2.13 -4.37 -33.33
C ASN A 112 1.91 -3.19 -32.37
N GLN A 113 2.80 -2.19 -32.41
CA GLN A 113 2.77 -1.07 -31.46
C GLN A 113 1.47 -0.26 -31.55
N ASP A 114 1.00 0.01 -32.77
CA ASP A 114 -0.22 0.81 -32.98
C ASP A 114 -1.45 0.08 -32.41
N VAL A 115 -1.61 -1.20 -32.69
CA VAL A 115 -2.72 -2.01 -32.15
C VAL A 115 -2.64 -2.12 -30.63
N ALA A 116 -1.44 -2.27 -30.06
CA ALA A 116 -1.25 -2.32 -28.63
C ALA A 116 -1.58 -0.97 -27.98
N PHE A 117 -1.22 0.13 -28.62
CA PHE A 117 -1.54 1.47 -28.13
C PHE A 117 -3.05 1.73 -28.20
N ASP A 118 -3.70 1.39 -29.29
CA ASP A 118 -5.15 1.51 -29.46
C ASP A 118 -5.91 0.70 -28.39
N TYR A 119 -5.40 -0.51 -28.05
CA TYR A 119 -5.96 -1.30 -26.95
C TYR A 119 -5.84 -0.59 -25.62
N LEU A 120 -4.69 0.01 -25.31
CA LEU A 120 -4.52 0.78 -24.07
C LEU A 120 -5.45 2.00 -24.02
N CYS A 121 -5.63 2.70 -25.15
CA CYS A 121 -6.57 3.81 -25.26
C CYS A 121 -8.03 3.35 -25.07
N PHE A 122 -8.39 2.20 -25.62
CA PHE A 122 -9.72 1.61 -25.42
C PHE A 122 -9.96 1.27 -23.96
N PHE A 123 -8.99 0.63 -23.29
CA PHE A 123 -9.08 0.32 -21.86
C PHE A 123 -9.17 1.56 -20.98
N ALA A 124 -8.40 2.60 -21.30
CA ALA A 124 -8.32 3.82 -20.52
C ALA A 124 -9.42 4.86 -20.84
N ASN A 125 -10.32 4.61 -21.82
CA ASN A 125 -11.42 5.56 -22.04
C ASN A 125 -12.42 5.55 -20.89
N ASP A 126 -13.09 6.70 -20.64
CA ASP A 126 -13.89 6.90 -19.45
C ASP A 126 -15.04 5.89 -19.31
N ALA A 127 -15.70 5.51 -20.41
CA ALA A 127 -16.82 4.58 -20.36
C ALA A 127 -16.40 3.17 -19.91
N ASN A 128 -15.28 2.66 -20.44
CA ASN A 128 -14.77 1.35 -20.07
C ASN A 128 -14.15 1.38 -18.68
N HIS A 129 -13.33 2.40 -18.41
CA HIS A 129 -12.66 2.56 -17.14
C HIS A 129 -13.64 2.65 -15.97
N GLN A 130 -14.69 3.48 -16.08
CA GLN A 130 -15.72 3.58 -15.03
C GLN A 130 -16.52 2.28 -14.87
N ALA A 131 -16.72 1.50 -15.94
CA ALA A 131 -17.32 0.19 -15.82
C ALA A 131 -16.41 -0.78 -15.05
N ASP A 132 -15.12 -0.78 -15.34
CA ASP A 132 -14.14 -1.66 -14.69
C ASP A 132 -13.99 -1.33 -13.19
N ILE A 133 -13.91 -0.04 -12.84
CA ILE A 133 -13.89 0.41 -11.44
C ILE A 133 -15.15 -0.04 -10.70
N ALA A 134 -16.32 0.16 -11.29
CA ALA A 134 -17.56 -0.22 -10.65
C ALA A 134 -17.66 -1.74 -10.44
N ILE A 135 -17.10 -2.56 -11.34
CA ILE A 135 -17.02 -4.01 -11.16
C ILE A 135 -16.05 -4.37 -10.01
N GLY A 136 -14.90 -3.68 -9.91
CA GLY A 136 -13.94 -3.76 -8.82
C GLY A 136 -13.27 -5.12 -8.56
N ARG A 137 -13.48 -6.11 -9.43
CA ARG A 137 -12.98 -7.49 -9.20
C ARG A 137 -11.56 -7.74 -9.69
N PHE A 138 -10.97 -6.77 -10.38
CA PHE A 138 -9.71 -6.98 -11.10
C PHE A 138 -8.59 -6.02 -10.66
N GLY A 139 -8.71 -5.42 -9.49
CA GLY A 139 -7.74 -4.47 -8.99
C GLY A 139 -7.68 -3.18 -9.83
N VAL A 140 -8.81 -2.76 -10.40
CA VAL A 140 -8.94 -1.48 -11.10
C VAL A 140 -9.51 -0.48 -10.12
N ASN A 141 -8.61 0.34 -9.55
CA ASN A 141 -8.95 1.33 -8.54
C ASN A 141 -9.21 2.70 -9.19
N PRO A 142 -9.98 3.57 -8.55
CA PRO A 142 -10.16 4.96 -8.98
C PRO A 142 -8.82 5.69 -9.09
N PHE A 143 -8.55 6.34 -10.23
CA PHE A 143 -7.34 7.13 -10.43
C PHE A 143 -7.56 8.44 -11.19
N LYS A 144 -8.76 8.67 -11.70
CA LYS A 144 -9.17 9.93 -12.32
C LYS A 144 -10.11 10.66 -11.38
N LYS A 145 -10.12 11.99 -11.41
CA LYS A 145 -11.06 12.79 -10.61
C LYS A 145 -12.53 12.46 -10.91
N SER A 146 -12.83 12.03 -12.13
CA SER A 146 -14.16 11.58 -12.55
C SER A 146 -14.61 10.25 -11.92
N ASP A 147 -13.71 9.55 -11.26
CA ASP A 147 -13.99 8.24 -10.67
C ASP A 147 -14.50 8.36 -9.22
N PHE A 148 -14.21 9.50 -8.58
CA PHE A 148 -14.62 9.78 -7.20
C PHE A 148 -16.04 10.37 -7.13
N VAL A 149 -16.95 9.79 -7.90
CA VAL A 149 -18.35 10.22 -7.99
C VAL A 149 -19.24 9.13 -7.39
N PRO A 150 -19.86 9.37 -6.23
CA PRO A 150 -20.67 8.36 -5.54
C PRO A 150 -21.77 7.74 -6.41
N GLU A 151 -22.38 8.54 -7.30
CA GLU A 151 -23.44 8.11 -8.20
C GLU A 151 -23.02 6.96 -9.11
N LEU A 152 -21.74 6.89 -9.47
CA LEU A 152 -21.19 5.79 -10.28
C LEU A 152 -21.45 4.43 -9.62
N TYR A 153 -21.22 4.34 -8.32
CA TYR A 153 -21.36 3.10 -7.53
C TYR A 153 -22.83 2.81 -7.19
N VAL A 154 -23.60 3.85 -6.89
CA VAL A 154 -25.04 3.72 -6.62
C VAL A 154 -25.76 3.19 -7.86
N GLU A 155 -25.56 3.80 -9.02
CA GLU A 155 -26.29 3.45 -10.25
C GLU A 155 -25.85 2.10 -10.83
N ARG A 156 -24.55 1.80 -10.77
CA ARG A 156 -24.02 0.59 -11.41
C ARG A 156 -23.98 -0.64 -10.50
N GLN A 157 -23.83 -0.44 -9.19
CA GLN A 157 -23.61 -1.53 -8.22
C GLN A 157 -24.68 -1.58 -7.12
N GLY A 158 -25.61 -0.65 -7.11
CA GLY A 158 -26.66 -0.61 -6.09
C GLY A 158 -26.13 -0.40 -4.67
N TRP A 159 -25.04 0.39 -4.53
CA TRP A 159 -24.54 0.74 -3.21
C TRP A 159 -25.51 1.70 -2.52
N ASP A 160 -25.52 1.65 -1.19
CA ASP A 160 -26.18 2.69 -0.40
C ASP A 160 -25.51 4.04 -0.67
N PRO A 161 -26.28 5.13 -0.91
CA PRO A 161 -25.72 6.44 -1.28
C PRO A 161 -24.77 7.03 -0.22
N GLU A 162 -25.08 6.85 1.08
CA GLU A 162 -24.23 7.35 2.15
C GLU A 162 -22.89 6.60 2.22
N ILE A 163 -22.93 5.29 1.99
CA ILE A 163 -21.72 4.45 1.94
C ILE A 163 -20.88 4.79 0.71
N ALA A 164 -21.51 4.96 -0.45
CA ALA A 164 -20.80 5.36 -1.67
C ALA A 164 -20.14 6.74 -1.50
N LYS A 165 -20.81 7.68 -0.85
CA LYS A 165 -20.26 8.99 -0.53
C LYS A 165 -19.09 8.89 0.43
N GLN A 166 -19.23 8.14 1.52
CA GLN A 166 -18.17 7.95 2.50
C GLN A 166 -16.91 7.33 1.87
N TYR A 167 -17.08 6.34 0.99
CA TYR A 167 -15.98 5.72 0.26
C TYR A 167 -15.26 6.76 -0.63
N ALA A 168 -15.99 7.50 -1.46
CA ALA A 168 -15.40 8.50 -2.35
C ALA A 168 -14.71 9.62 -1.56
N ASP A 169 -15.33 10.14 -0.50
CA ASP A 169 -14.76 11.17 0.36
C ASP A 169 -13.47 10.69 1.03
N THR A 170 -13.44 9.45 1.52
CA THR A 170 -12.24 8.87 2.16
C THR A 170 -11.08 8.76 1.18
N LEU A 171 -11.34 8.30 -0.05
CA LEU A 171 -10.30 8.23 -1.07
C LEU A 171 -9.76 9.62 -1.42
N MET A 172 -10.65 10.61 -1.60
CA MET A 172 -10.25 11.99 -1.88
C MET A 172 -9.47 12.61 -0.72
N GLU A 173 -9.87 12.35 0.52
CA GLU A 173 -9.14 12.80 1.71
C GLU A 173 -7.72 12.21 1.74
N MET A 174 -7.55 10.94 1.44
CA MET A 174 -6.24 10.28 1.40
C MET A 174 -5.39 10.81 0.25
N GLU A 175 -5.97 11.04 -0.93
CA GLU A 175 -5.27 11.54 -2.11
C GLU A 175 -4.83 13.00 -1.98
N GLU A 176 -5.68 13.87 -1.47
CA GLU A 176 -5.45 15.31 -1.42
C GLU A 176 -4.98 15.80 -0.04
N GLY A 177 -5.44 15.17 1.04
CA GLY A 177 -5.25 15.62 2.42
C GLY A 177 -4.01 15.05 3.11
N SER A 178 -3.46 13.93 2.65
CA SER A 178 -2.31 13.33 3.32
C SER A 178 -1.04 14.17 3.11
N THR A 179 -0.48 14.67 4.22
CA THR A 179 0.82 15.36 4.22
C THR A 179 1.99 14.38 4.18
N ASN A 180 1.77 13.13 4.60
CA ASN A 180 2.77 12.09 4.62
C ASN A 180 2.60 11.17 3.41
N ARG A 181 3.36 11.44 2.34
CA ARG A 181 3.37 10.60 1.14
C ARG A 181 4.64 9.76 1.10
N VAL A 182 4.47 8.45 0.97
CA VAL A 182 5.59 7.51 0.84
C VAL A 182 5.58 6.93 -0.57
N PHE A 183 6.73 7.01 -1.23
CA PHE A 183 6.94 6.36 -2.53
C PHE A 183 7.69 5.04 -2.33
N PRO A 184 7.39 4.03 -3.16
CA PRO A 184 8.21 2.84 -3.20
C PRO A 184 9.66 3.18 -3.49
N LEU A 185 10.59 2.50 -2.83
CA LEU A 185 12.01 2.68 -3.03
C LEU A 185 12.38 2.36 -4.48
N ARG A 186 12.93 3.33 -5.21
CA ARG A 186 13.30 3.22 -6.63
C ARG A 186 14.81 3.30 -6.79
N VAL A 187 15.51 2.27 -6.32
CA VAL A 187 16.97 2.19 -6.36
C VAL A 187 17.44 0.85 -6.91
N PRO A 188 18.67 0.76 -7.44
CA PRO A 188 19.27 -0.52 -7.78
C PRO A 188 19.25 -1.47 -6.59
N GLY A 189 18.82 -2.72 -6.82
CA GLY A 189 18.73 -3.72 -5.76
C GLY A 189 17.45 -3.67 -4.91
N VAL A 190 16.43 -2.90 -5.28
CA VAL A 190 15.18 -2.76 -4.51
C VAL A 190 14.54 -4.11 -4.14
N PHE A 191 14.51 -5.07 -5.07
CA PHE A 191 13.93 -6.39 -4.77
C PHE A 191 14.72 -7.16 -3.71
N GLN A 192 16.03 -6.96 -3.62
CA GLN A 192 16.86 -7.59 -2.58
C GLN A 192 16.63 -6.92 -1.22
N PHE A 193 16.51 -5.59 -1.18
CA PHE A 193 16.12 -4.87 0.03
C PHE A 193 14.75 -5.33 0.54
N ASN A 194 13.76 -5.39 -0.35
CA ASN A 194 12.42 -5.84 0.00
C ASN A 194 12.39 -7.30 0.45
N SER A 195 13.14 -8.19 -0.20
CA SER A 195 13.21 -9.60 0.19
C SER A 195 13.84 -9.78 1.57
N ALA A 196 14.88 -9.02 1.89
CA ALA A 196 15.52 -9.08 3.20
C ALA A 196 14.56 -8.66 4.32
N ILE A 197 13.88 -7.52 4.16
CA ILE A 197 12.93 -7.06 5.19
C ILE A 197 11.70 -7.96 5.27
N ALA A 198 11.16 -8.46 4.17
CA ALA A 198 10.03 -9.38 4.17
C ALA A 198 10.35 -10.69 4.90
N THR A 199 11.57 -11.25 4.67
CA THR A 199 12.03 -12.44 5.37
C THR A 199 12.15 -12.20 6.87
N ALA A 200 12.74 -11.08 7.27
CA ALA A 200 12.90 -10.71 8.67
C ALA A 200 11.55 -10.51 9.37
N THR A 201 10.64 -9.77 8.73
CA THR A 201 9.27 -9.55 9.23
C THR A 201 8.53 -10.87 9.40
N SER A 202 8.60 -11.78 8.42
CA SER A 202 7.96 -13.09 8.51
C SER A 202 8.48 -13.91 9.69
N LYS A 203 9.79 -13.85 9.99
CA LYS A 203 10.37 -14.52 11.17
C LYS A 203 9.82 -13.94 12.49
N ALA A 204 9.66 -12.62 12.56
CA ALA A 204 9.10 -11.98 13.74
C ALA A 204 7.62 -12.33 13.92
N LEU A 205 6.81 -12.27 12.85
CA LEU A 205 5.40 -12.64 12.89
C LEU A 205 5.19 -14.13 13.25
N ALA A 206 6.13 -14.99 12.85
CA ALA A 206 6.12 -16.40 13.22
C ALA A 206 6.67 -16.69 14.63
N GLY A 207 7.09 -15.67 15.39
CA GLY A 207 7.66 -15.80 16.73
C GLY A 207 9.04 -16.45 16.78
N GLN A 208 9.76 -16.52 15.66
CA GLN A 208 11.11 -17.08 15.57
C GLN A 208 12.18 -16.11 16.05
N LEU A 209 11.96 -14.82 15.89
CA LEU A 209 12.82 -13.73 16.34
C LEU A 209 11.99 -12.66 17.02
N SER A 210 12.60 -11.91 17.93
CA SER A 210 12.00 -10.65 18.39
C SER A 210 12.00 -9.61 17.25
N PRO A 211 11.14 -8.60 17.30
CA PRO A 211 11.12 -7.50 16.32
C PRO A 211 12.49 -6.83 16.14
N GLN A 212 13.22 -6.60 17.23
CA GLN A 212 14.57 -6.02 17.16
C GLN A 212 15.55 -6.94 16.43
N GLU A 213 15.63 -8.22 16.81
CA GLU A 213 16.54 -9.19 16.17
C GLU A 213 16.23 -9.34 14.68
N ALA A 214 14.94 -9.40 14.31
CA ALA A 214 14.53 -9.50 12.93
C ALA A 214 14.98 -8.28 12.10
N LEU A 215 14.78 -7.09 12.61
CA LEU A 215 15.19 -5.86 11.92
C LEU A 215 16.70 -5.65 11.92
N ASP A 216 17.43 -6.15 12.93
CA ASP A 216 18.90 -6.16 12.91
C ASP A 216 19.45 -7.10 11.83
N GLU A 217 18.84 -8.29 11.63
CA GLU A 217 19.19 -9.17 10.50
C GLU A 217 18.95 -8.47 9.15
N ALA A 218 17.79 -7.86 8.96
CA ALA A 218 17.48 -7.13 7.74
C ALA A 218 18.45 -5.97 7.49
N ALA A 219 18.80 -5.20 8.52
CA ALA A 219 19.74 -4.10 8.43
C ALA A 219 21.16 -4.61 8.05
N ALA A 220 21.57 -5.76 8.61
CA ALA A 220 22.84 -6.38 8.26
C ALA A 220 22.87 -6.83 6.78
N ASP A 221 21.78 -7.39 6.28
CA ASP A 221 21.67 -7.78 4.87
C ASP A 221 21.62 -6.55 3.95
N TRP A 222 20.93 -5.49 4.33
CA TRP A 222 20.93 -4.23 3.60
C TRP A 222 22.34 -3.62 3.50
N LYS A 223 23.17 -3.68 4.55
CA LYS A 223 24.58 -3.26 4.49
C LYS A 223 25.37 -4.06 3.46
N LYS A 224 25.16 -5.37 3.36
CA LYS A 224 25.79 -6.21 2.32
C LYS A 224 25.36 -5.81 0.91
N ILE A 225 24.07 -5.52 0.71
CA ILE A 225 23.53 -5.08 -0.58
C ILE A 225 24.15 -3.72 -0.96
N VAL A 226 24.17 -2.75 -0.04
CA VAL A 226 24.79 -1.44 -0.24
C VAL A 226 26.27 -1.57 -0.60
N LYS A 227 27.01 -2.42 0.12
CA LYS A 227 28.44 -2.66 -0.17
C LYS A 227 28.65 -3.23 -1.58
N ARG A 228 27.76 -4.09 -2.06
CA ARG A 228 27.88 -4.71 -3.39
C ARG A 228 27.52 -3.74 -4.53
N ILE A 229 26.49 -2.93 -4.36
CA ILE A 229 25.98 -2.02 -5.40
C ILE A 229 26.80 -0.72 -5.44
N GLY A 230 27.22 -0.23 -4.29
CA GLY A 230 27.85 1.06 -4.10
C GLY A 230 26.88 2.10 -3.51
N ALA A 231 27.30 2.74 -2.43
CA ALA A 231 26.47 3.71 -1.73
C ALA A 231 26.13 4.94 -2.57
N ASP A 232 27.08 5.39 -3.41
CA ASP A 232 26.89 6.57 -4.26
C ASP A 232 25.90 6.28 -5.38
N THR A 233 25.99 5.13 -6.03
CA THR A 233 25.03 4.68 -7.05
C THR A 233 23.60 4.63 -6.50
N ILE A 234 23.42 4.15 -5.26
CA ILE A 234 22.10 4.10 -4.61
C ILE A 234 21.62 5.52 -4.27
N ARG A 235 22.51 6.39 -3.79
CA ARG A 235 22.18 7.78 -3.43
C ARG A 235 21.73 8.57 -4.65
N GLU A 236 22.48 8.48 -5.74
CA GLU A 236 22.16 9.14 -7.01
C GLU A 236 20.80 8.66 -7.54
N ALA A 237 20.58 7.34 -7.58
CA ALA A 237 19.28 6.80 -8.02
C ALA A 237 18.12 7.23 -7.11
N TYR A 238 18.33 7.31 -5.80
CA TYR A 238 17.32 7.79 -4.86
C TYR A 238 16.99 9.25 -5.10
N ALA A 239 18.00 10.12 -5.27
CA ALA A 239 17.80 11.54 -5.52
C ALA A 239 16.99 11.79 -6.80
N VAL A 240 17.31 11.09 -7.89
CA VAL A 240 16.51 11.11 -9.13
C VAL A 240 15.07 10.66 -8.85
N GLY A 241 14.91 9.56 -8.11
CA GLY A 241 13.59 8.97 -7.81
C GLY A 241 12.66 9.86 -7.01
N VAL A 242 13.19 10.80 -6.22
CA VAL A 242 12.44 11.76 -5.38
C VAL A 242 12.55 13.21 -5.87
N ALA A 243 13.06 13.41 -7.08
CA ALA A 243 13.24 14.73 -7.71
C ALA A 243 14.05 15.74 -6.86
N LEU A 244 15.12 15.25 -6.20
CA LEU A 244 16.06 16.07 -5.42
C LEU A 244 17.31 16.45 -6.23
N GLU A 245 17.25 16.43 -7.55
CA GLU A 245 18.39 16.64 -8.44
C GLU A 245 19.08 18.00 -8.26
N ASP A 246 18.32 19.01 -7.85
CA ASP A 246 18.83 20.37 -7.64
C ASP A 246 19.61 20.56 -6.31
N ASN A 247 19.70 19.52 -5.48
CA ASN A 247 20.29 19.57 -4.12
C ASN A 247 21.43 18.57 -3.88
N LEU A 248 21.99 17.99 -4.93
CA LEU A 248 23.13 17.07 -4.86
C LEU A 248 24.47 17.74 -5.20
#